data_ded1c8787110cfb55b580de77a00e21a
#
_entry.id   ded1c8787110cfb55b580de77a00e21a
#
_cell.length_a   1.000
_cell.length_b   1.000
_cell.length_c   1.000
_cell.angle_alpha   90.00
_cell.angle_beta   90.00
_cell.angle_gamma   90.00
#
_symmetry.space_group_name_H-M   'P 1'
#
loop_
_entity.id
_entity.type
_entity.pdbx_description
1 polymer ?
#
loop_
_entity_poly.entity_id
_entity_poly.type
_entity_poly.pdbx_seq_one_letter_code
_entity_poly.pdbx_strand_id
1 'polypeptide(L)'
;QRQMCIRDSFYGVQTFLQMVNEKKELPVGTVTDEPRFAYRGMMLDVSRHFFDVNFVKKQIDAFAYYKLNRLHLHLTDAAGWRIEIDKYPRLTEFAAWREFPTWKEWWNNGRQYSEEGSENAYGGYYTKEDIRELVAYAESRYITVIPEIEMPAHSEEVLTAYPELSCTHEPYKQADFCVGNEKTFEFLENVLTEVMELFPSEYIHIGGDEAGKASWPTCKLCQARMKKEGLKDVNELQSYLIHRIEVFLNGHNRKLLGWDEILEGGLAPNATVMSWRGTEGGMKAVESGHKAIMTPGEFCYFDSYQDAPDSQPEAIGGYLPLSKVYSFNPVPDTLSAEKVGLVYGVQANLFTEYIPTPEHAEMMIYPRVLALAEVAWSAPSKKNYEDFHVRALKAVEELKKSGYNPFELKNEIGNRPGADKPVEHLAVGKKVTYGLDAAYYPGYAAGGDTALVDGVRGGWTYGDKRWQGFIDKKRMDITIDLEKETELHFIGADFMQVCGP
;
A
#
# COMPACT_ATOMS: atom_id res chain seq x y z
N GLN A 1 0.01 -27.42 18.37
CA GLN A 1 -1.42 -27.72 18.67
C GLN A 1 -2.00 -26.84 19.77
N ARG A 2 -1.33 -26.72 20.97
CA ARG A 2 -1.89 -25.93 22.09
C ARG A 2 -2.06 -24.45 21.78
N GLN A 3 -1.10 -23.82 21.10
CA GLN A 3 -1.20 -22.41 20.68
C GLN A 3 -2.26 -22.19 19.60
N MET A 4 -2.48 -23.15 18.69
CA MET A 4 -3.56 -23.09 17.71
C MET A 4 -4.92 -23.10 18.39
N CYS A 5 -5.14 -24.01 19.34
CA CYS A 5 -6.41 -24.08 20.08
C CYS A 5 -6.73 -22.80 20.85
N ILE A 6 -5.74 -22.13 21.45
CA ILE A 6 -5.93 -20.88 22.20
C ILE A 6 -6.29 -19.73 21.25
N ARG A 7 -5.62 -19.61 20.11
CA ARG A 7 -5.91 -18.60 19.08
C ARG A 7 -7.31 -18.80 18.49
N ASP A 8 -7.68 -20.04 18.22
CA ASP A 8 -9.02 -20.37 17.72
C ASP A 8 -10.11 -20.04 18.75
N SER A 9 -9.83 -20.26 20.05
CA SER A 9 -10.71 -19.82 21.14
C SER A 9 -10.87 -18.29 21.18
N PHE A 10 -9.79 -17.54 20.96
CA PHE A 10 -9.85 -16.08 20.86
C PHE A 10 -10.79 -15.63 19.74
N TYR A 11 -10.66 -16.20 18.53
CA TYR A 11 -11.56 -15.86 17.41
C TYR A 11 -13.00 -16.29 17.67
N GLY A 12 -13.22 -17.43 18.35
CA GLY A 12 -14.53 -17.84 18.80
C GLY A 12 -15.18 -16.83 19.76
N VAL A 13 -14.39 -16.25 20.69
CA VAL A 13 -14.86 -15.17 21.57
C VAL A 13 -15.18 -13.92 20.75
N GLN A 14 -14.37 -13.53 19.76
CA GLN A 14 -14.69 -12.39 18.89
C GLN A 14 -16.02 -12.62 18.13
N THR A 15 -16.24 -13.81 17.59
CA THR A 15 -17.52 -14.16 16.96
C THR A 15 -18.69 -14.03 17.94
N PHE A 16 -18.53 -14.56 19.15
CA PHE A 16 -19.55 -14.47 20.18
C PHE A 16 -19.86 -13.02 20.56
N LEU A 17 -18.84 -12.18 20.77
CA LEU A 17 -19.01 -10.75 21.09
C LEU A 17 -19.76 -10.01 19.98
N GLN A 18 -19.41 -10.25 18.72
CA GLN A 18 -20.12 -9.66 17.57
C GLN A 18 -21.59 -10.08 17.54
N MET A 19 -21.89 -11.35 17.79
CA MET A 19 -23.27 -11.85 17.84
C MET A 19 -24.06 -11.21 18.98
N VAL A 20 -23.47 -11.03 20.16
CA VAL A 20 -24.13 -10.41 21.33
C VAL A 20 -24.39 -8.92 21.07
N ASN A 21 -23.44 -8.21 20.43
CA ASN A 21 -23.61 -6.80 20.09
C ASN A 21 -24.69 -6.56 19.03
N GLU A 22 -24.89 -7.52 18.12
CA GLU A 22 -25.94 -7.42 17.11
C GLU A 22 -27.35 -7.75 17.64
N LYS A 23 -27.47 -8.66 18.60
CA LYS A 23 -28.75 -9.22 19.04
C LYS A 23 -28.84 -9.27 20.56
N LYS A 24 -29.93 -8.76 21.12
CA LYS A 24 -30.20 -8.87 22.55
C LYS A 24 -30.42 -10.31 23.03
N GLU A 25 -30.83 -11.22 22.12
CA GLU A 25 -31.02 -12.62 22.37
C GLU A 25 -30.31 -13.47 21.32
N LEU A 26 -29.52 -14.42 21.76
CA LEU A 26 -28.81 -15.33 20.86
C LEU A 26 -29.67 -16.57 20.58
N PRO A 27 -29.76 -17.00 19.31
CA PRO A 27 -30.44 -18.27 18.99
C PRO A 27 -29.62 -19.44 19.55
N VAL A 28 -30.33 -20.46 20.01
CA VAL A 28 -29.71 -21.76 20.34
C VAL A 28 -29.23 -22.40 19.04
N GLY A 29 -27.95 -22.76 18.97
CA GLY A 29 -27.39 -23.37 17.76
C GLY A 29 -25.88 -23.61 17.84
N THR A 30 -25.36 -24.13 16.77
CA THR A 30 -23.91 -24.32 16.58
C THR A 30 -23.43 -23.38 15.49
N VAL A 31 -22.33 -22.67 15.75
CA VAL A 31 -21.62 -21.83 14.77
C VAL A 31 -20.34 -22.56 14.36
N THR A 32 -20.20 -22.84 13.05
CA THR A 32 -18.95 -23.31 12.46
C THR A 32 -18.33 -22.17 11.70
N ASP A 33 -17.15 -21.76 12.15
CA ASP A 33 -16.47 -20.56 11.64
C ASP A 33 -14.95 -20.83 11.55
N GLU A 34 -14.36 -20.56 10.38
CA GLU A 34 -12.94 -20.75 10.12
C GLU A 34 -12.42 -19.73 9.12
N PRO A 35 -11.18 -19.26 9.24
CA PRO A 35 -10.62 -18.31 8.30
C PRO A 35 -10.30 -18.97 6.95
N ARG A 36 -10.60 -18.26 5.86
CA ARG A 36 -10.21 -18.64 4.51
C ARG A 36 -8.68 -18.60 4.32
N PHE A 37 -8.01 -17.59 4.90
CA PHE A 37 -6.57 -17.38 4.77
C PHE A 37 -5.86 -17.36 6.12
N ALA A 38 -4.64 -17.90 6.12
CA ALA A 38 -3.77 -17.89 7.29
C ALA A 38 -3.19 -16.50 7.59
N TYR A 39 -2.93 -15.70 6.57
CA TYR A 39 -2.45 -14.31 6.65
C TYR A 39 -3.59 -13.34 6.33
N ARG A 40 -3.89 -12.46 7.27
CA ARG A 40 -4.96 -11.44 7.15
C ARG A 40 -4.40 -10.15 7.72
N GLY A 41 -3.89 -9.29 6.84
CA GLY A 41 -3.03 -8.18 7.21
C GLY A 41 -3.64 -6.80 6.99
N MET A 42 -3.10 -5.85 7.75
CA MET A 42 -3.18 -4.42 7.47
C MET A 42 -1.79 -3.82 7.63
N MET A 43 -1.34 -3.07 6.63
CA MET A 43 -0.13 -2.26 6.70
C MET A 43 -0.47 -0.84 7.11
N LEU A 44 0.35 -0.27 7.97
CA LEU A 44 0.34 1.13 8.36
C LEU A 44 1.71 1.74 8.05
N ASP A 45 1.72 2.72 7.18
CA ASP A 45 2.88 3.56 6.94
C ASP A 45 3.01 4.58 8.07
N VAL A 46 4.09 4.44 8.83
CA VAL A 46 4.47 5.35 9.92
C VAL A 46 5.67 6.22 9.54
N SER A 47 6.18 6.04 8.30
CA SER A 47 7.30 6.79 7.76
C SER A 47 6.88 8.15 7.22
N ARG A 48 5.92 8.19 6.28
CA ARG A 48 5.51 9.45 5.66
C ARG A 48 4.87 10.39 6.68
N HIS A 49 4.06 9.85 7.60
CA HIS A 49 3.62 10.55 8.81
C HIS A 49 3.77 9.63 10.03
N PHE A 50 4.34 10.16 11.11
CA PHE A 50 4.59 9.39 12.32
C PHE A 50 3.31 9.30 13.17
N PHE A 51 2.97 8.11 13.60
CA PHE A 51 1.87 7.82 14.53
C PHE A 51 2.42 7.24 15.83
N ASP A 52 1.95 7.74 16.96
CA ASP A 52 2.43 7.30 18.25
C ASP A 52 1.97 5.88 18.65
N VAL A 53 2.59 5.35 19.70
CA VAL A 53 2.31 4.00 20.23
C VAL A 53 0.82 3.82 20.58
N ASN A 54 0.16 4.85 21.10
CA ASN A 54 -1.23 4.76 21.53
C ASN A 54 -2.18 4.63 20.32
N PHE A 55 -1.90 5.38 19.26
CA PHE A 55 -2.65 5.23 18.01
C PHE A 55 -2.51 3.82 17.42
N VAL A 56 -1.28 3.30 17.36
CA VAL A 56 -1.03 1.94 16.81
C VAL A 56 -1.74 0.89 17.67
N LYS A 57 -1.68 0.98 19.00
CA LYS A 57 -2.42 0.09 19.91
C LYS A 57 -3.93 0.14 19.70
N LYS A 58 -4.48 1.34 19.52
CA LYS A 58 -5.90 1.51 19.20
C LYS A 58 -6.28 0.76 17.92
N GLN A 59 -5.43 0.84 16.86
CA GLN A 59 -5.69 0.09 15.64
C GLN A 59 -5.58 -1.43 15.85
N ILE A 60 -4.60 -1.88 16.64
CA ILE A 60 -4.45 -3.31 17.01
C ILE A 60 -5.74 -3.85 17.66
N ASP A 61 -6.40 -3.09 18.54
CA ASP A 61 -7.67 -3.51 19.17
C ASP A 61 -8.77 -3.73 18.13
N ALA A 62 -8.95 -2.81 17.19
CA ALA A 62 -9.95 -2.96 16.15
C ALA A 62 -9.61 -4.11 15.18
N PHE A 63 -8.34 -4.24 14.77
CA PHE A 63 -7.91 -5.33 13.90
C PHE A 63 -8.14 -6.70 14.55
N ALA A 64 -7.86 -6.85 15.84
CA ALA A 64 -8.13 -8.06 16.59
C ALA A 64 -9.64 -8.37 16.65
N TYR A 65 -10.48 -7.36 16.89
CA TYR A 65 -11.93 -7.52 16.92
C TYR A 65 -12.49 -8.01 15.58
N TYR A 66 -11.95 -7.50 14.46
CA TYR A 66 -12.29 -7.94 13.10
C TYR A 66 -11.45 -9.13 12.60
N LYS A 67 -10.73 -9.81 13.50
CA LYS A 67 -10.00 -11.06 13.25
C LYS A 67 -8.88 -10.95 12.22
N LEU A 68 -8.31 -9.77 12.00
CA LEU A 68 -7.01 -9.64 11.37
C LEU A 68 -5.94 -10.19 12.31
N ASN A 69 -4.82 -10.67 11.76
CA ASN A 69 -3.77 -11.29 12.56
C ASN A 69 -2.36 -10.86 12.20
N ARG A 70 -2.23 -9.88 11.32
CA ARG A 70 -0.96 -9.27 10.95
C ARG A 70 -1.10 -7.75 10.92
N LEU A 71 -0.20 -7.08 11.62
CA LEU A 71 0.07 -5.66 11.47
C LEU A 71 1.42 -5.53 10.79
N HIS A 72 1.45 -5.01 9.60
CA HIS A 72 2.67 -4.69 8.88
C HIS A 72 3.00 -3.22 9.15
N LEU A 73 4.15 -2.94 9.76
CA LEU A 73 4.63 -1.58 9.99
C LEU A 73 5.68 -1.21 8.95
N HIS A 74 5.33 -0.25 8.11
CA HIS A 74 6.25 0.36 7.16
C HIS A 74 7.06 1.43 7.90
N LEU A 75 8.23 0.97 8.44
CA LEU A 75 9.02 1.72 9.43
C LEU A 75 10.00 2.69 8.80
N THR A 76 10.34 2.51 7.53
CA THR A 76 11.39 3.29 6.85
C THR A 76 10.98 3.61 5.43
N ASP A 77 11.18 4.84 5.03
CA ASP A 77 11.03 5.36 3.68
C ASP A 77 11.65 6.76 3.65
N ALA A 78 11.85 7.33 2.47
CA ALA A 78 12.47 8.63 2.25
C ALA A 78 12.01 9.76 3.19
N ALA A 79 10.76 9.73 3.66
CA ALA A 79 10.20 10.75 4.52
C ALA A 79 10.59 10.64 6.01
N GLY A 80 11.16 9.50 6.41
CA GLY A 80 11.69 9.33 7.76
C GLY A 80 11.91 7.90 8.20
N TRP A 81 12.96 7.69 8.95
CA TRP A 81 13.30 6.47 9.66
C TRP A 81 12.61 6.40 11.02
N ARG A 82 11.93 5.30 11.37
CA ARG A 82 11.03 5.27 12.54
C ARG A 82 11.36 4.26 13.62
N ILE A 83 12.57 3.70 13.63
CA ILE A 83 12.97 2.73 14.65
C ILE A 83 14.38 2.98 15.17
N GLU A 84 14.55 2.92 16.49
CA GLU A 84 15.85 3.07 17.15
C GLU A 84 16.78 1.90 16.83
N ILE A 85 18.01 2.23 16.39
CA ILE A 85 19.10 1.30 16.09
C ILE A 85 20.35 1.81 16.80
N ASP A 86 20.81 1.11 17.82
CA ASP A 86 21.93 1.55 18.67
C ASP A 86 23.21 1.78 17.89
N LYS A 87 23.47 0.91 16.90
CA LYS A 87 24.69 1.00 16.09
C LYS A 87 24.73 2.19 15.15
N TYR A 88 23.56 2.75 14.83
CA TYR A 88 23.44 3.84 13.85
C TYR A 88 22.58 5.00 14.38
N PRO A 89 23.06 5.77 15.37
CA PRO A 89 22.27 6.78 16.07
C PRO A 89 21.73 7.89 15.16
N ARG A 90 22.44 8.24 14.08
CA ARG A 90 21.94 9.26 13.14
C ARG A 90 20.66 8.86 12.39
N LEU A 91 20.25 7.61 12.45
CA LEU A 91 18.95 7.18 11.93
C LEU A 91 17.79 7.80 12.72
N THR A 92 17.96 8.02 14.02
CA THR A 92 16.95 8.64 14.88
C THR A 92 17.26 10.08 15.25
N GLU A 93 18.54 10.46 15.36
CA GLU A 93 18.94 11.86 15.63
C GLU A 93 18.70 12.80 14.44
N PHE A 94 18.71 12.28 13.21
CA PHE A 94 18.62 13.06 11.97
C PHE A 94 17.60 12.48 10.98
N ALA A 95 17.75 11.22 10.53
CA ALA A 95 16.93 10.66 9.47
C ALA A 95 15.45 10.45 9.86
N ALA A 96 15.10 10.54 11.14
CA ALA A 96 13.73 10.50 11.66
C ALA A 96 13.02 11.87 11.60
N TRP A 97 13.73 12.94 11.26
CA TRP A 97 13.24 14.31 11.36
C TRP A 97 13.37 15.05 10.04
N ARG A 98 12.40 15.85 9.71
CA ARG A 98 12.38 16.66 8.47
C ARG A 98 11.83 18.06 8.71
N GLU A 99 12.14 18.98 7.81
CA GLU A 99 11.43 20.24 7.70
C GLU A 99 10.00 19.97 7.18
N PHE A 100 9.05 20.78 7.58
CA PHE A 100 7.62 20.69 7.21
C PHE A 100 6.84 19.49 7.77
N PRO A 101 5.65 19.77 8.34
CA PRO A 101 4.84 18.75 8.98
C PRO A 101 4.16 17.79 7.99
N THR A 102 3.80 18.25 6.79
CA THR A 102 3.19 17.39 5.79
C THR A 102 4.21 16.87 4.78
N TRP A 103 4.00 15.64 4.31
CA TRP A 103 4.83 15.05 3.28
C TRP A 103 4.84 15.89 2.01
N LYS A 104 3.68 16.42 1.59
CA LYS A 104 3.52 17.25 0.40
C LYS A 104 4.34 18.55 0.46
N GLU A 105 4.33 19.23 1.61
CA GLU A 105 5.16 20.43 1.79
C GLU A 105 6.65 20.08 1.74
N TRP A 106 7.07 19.05 2.46
CA TRP A 106 8.44 18.58 2.46
C TRP A 106 8.92 18.18 1.05
N TRP A 107 8.11 17.41 0.32
CA TRP A 107 8.41 16.98 -1.05
C TRP A 107 8.61 18.16 -2.00
N ASN A 108 7.75 19.17 -1.93
CA ASN A 108 7.79 20.34 -2.81
C ASN A 108 8.80 21.42 -2.40
N ASN A 109 9.40 21.32 -1.20
CA ASN A 109 10.35 22.30 -0.68
C ASN A 109 11.78 21.74 -0.51
N GLY A 110 12.17 20.78 -1.36
CA GLY A 110 13.54 20.33 -1.46
C GLY A 110 13.92 19.19 -0.52
N ARG A 111 12.96 18.56 0.16
CA ARG A 111 13.12 17.32 0.94
C ARG A 111 14.25 17.35 1.97
N GLN A 112 14.36 18.45 2.74
CA GLN A 112 15.43 18.58 3.72
C GLN A 112 15.10 17.86 5.02
N TYR A 113 16.10 17.18 5.60
CA TYR A 113 16.05 16.58 6.94
C TYR A 113 16.56 17.58 7.99
N SER A 114 16.22 17.30 9.25
CA SER A 114 16.55 18.14 10.40
C SER A 114 17.17 17.31 11.52
N GLU A 115 17.97 17.93 12.37
CA GLU A 115 18.41 17.30 13.62
C GLU A 115 17.23 17.25 14.62
N GLU A 116 17.20 16.24 15.46
CA GLU A 116 16.24 16.12 16.56
C GLU A 116 16.22 17.39 17.42
N GLY A 117 15.03 17.89 17.73
CA GLY A 117 14.86 19.09 18.55
C GLY A 117 15.15 20.42 17.85
N SER A 118 15.43 20.42 16.53
CA SER A 118 15.52 21.65 15.75
C SER A 118 14.19 22.38 15.68
N GLU A 119 14.23 23.71 15.56
CA GLU A 119 13.04 24.52 15.35
C GLU A 119 12.34 24.08 14.03
N ASN A 120 11.03 23.82 14.10
CA ASN A 120 10.20 23.32 13.02
C ASN A 120 10.49 21.87 12.53
N ALA A 121 11.30 21.09 13.26
CA ALA A 121 11.47 19.69 12.94
C ALA A 121 10.16 18.92 13.18
N TYR A 122 9.71 18.20 12.15
CA TYR A 122 8.62 17.24 12.23
C TYR A 122 9.17 15.83 12.10
N GLY A 123 8.72 14.93 12.95
CA GLY A 123 9.15 13.54 12.91
C GLY A 123 8.84 12.79 14.20
N GLY A 124 9.61 11.77 14.44
CA GLY A 124 9.50 10.88 15.58
C GLY A 124 9.98 9.48 15.21
N TYR A 125 10.20 8.67 16.21
CA TYR A 125 10.58 7.28 16.05
C TYR A 125 10.10 6.47 17.26
N TYR A 126 10.06 5.16 17.09
CA TYR A 126 9.82 4.25 18.20
C TYR A 126 11.15 3.86 18.82
N THR A 127 11.25 4.04 20.13
CA THR A 127 12.35 3.47 20.92
C THR A 127 12.24 1.95 20.92
N LYS A 128 13.31 1.26 21.25
CA LYS A 128 13.28 -0.20 21.45
C LYS A 128 12.23 -0.64 22.46
N GLU A 129 12.00 0.19 23.49
CA GLU A 129 10.97 -0.09 24.51
C GLU A 129 9.57 0.07 23.93
N ASP A 130 9.32 1.11 23.12
CA ASP A 130 8.05 1.29 22.42
C ASP A 130 7.73 0.09 21.53
N ILE A 131 8.72 -0.42 20.80
CA ILE A 131 8.54 -1.61 19.95
C ILE A 131 8.24 -2.84 20.80
N ARG A 132 8.97 -3.07 21.91
CA ARG A 132 8.67 -4.20 22.82
C ARG A 132 7.25 -4.11 23.36
N GLU A 133 6.82 -2.93 23.75
CA GLU A 133 5.47 -2.67 24.21
C GLU A 133 4.42 -2.96 23.13
N LEU A 134 4.62 -2.46 21.89
CA LEU A 134 3.72 -2.71 20.76
C LEU A 134 3.63 -4.19 20.41
N VAL A 135 4.77 -4.86 20.33
CA VAL A 135 4.84 -6.30 20.01
C VAL A 135 4.12 -7.14 21.08
N ALA A 136 4.38 -6.89 22.37
CA ALA A 136 3.71 -7.58 23.46
C ALA A 136 2.20 -7.32 23.48
N TYR A 137 1.80 -6.07 23.21
CA TYR A 137 0.39 -5.68 23.12
C TYR A 137 -0.33 -6.41 21.98
N ALA A 138 0.28 -6.45 20.80
CA ALA A 138 -0.25 -7.15 19.64
C ALA A 138 -0.33 -8.67 19.86
N GLU A 139 0.72 -9.28 20.46
CA GLU A 139 0.76 -10.69 20.78
C GLU A 139 -0.38 -11.12 21.72
N SER A 140 -0.70 -10.29 22.73
CA SER A 140 -1.83 -10.52 23.64
C SER A 140 -3.18 -10.55 22.92
N ARG A 141 -3.24 -10.09 21.67
CA ARG A 141 -4.41 -10.04 20.78
C ARG A 141 -4.28 -10.96 19.56
N TYR A 142 -3.27 -11.84 19.58
CA TYR A 142 -2.97 -12.77 18.48
C TYR A 142 -2.66 -12.10 17.14
N ILE A 143 -2.16 -10.86 17.19
CA ILE A 143 -1.63 -10.14 16.04
C ILE A 143 -0.10 -10.21 16.08
N THR A 144 0.51 -10.61 14.96
CA THR A 144 1.94 -10.55 14.76
C THR A 144 2.30 -9.24 14.07
N VAL A 145 3.23 -8.48 14.63
CA VAL A 145 3.78 -7.29 13.98
C VAL A 145 4.90 -7.69 13.06
N ILE A 146 4.81 -7.31 11.78
CA ILE A 146 5.83 -7.55 10.74
C ILE A 146 6.52 -6.22 10.47
N PRO A 147 7.83 -6.09 10.75
CA PRO A 147 8.58 -4.89 10.42
C PRO A 147 8.96 -4.88 8.95
N GLU A 148 8.91 -3.70 8.33
CA GLU A 148 9.50 -3.43 7.02
C GLU A 148 10.68 -2.48 7.17
N ILE A 149 11.81 -2.87 6.55
CA ILE A 149 13.01 -2.07 6.39
C ILE A 149 13.31 -2.02 4.90
N GLU A 150 13.20 -0.86 4.31
CA GLU A 150 13.34 -0.65 2.88
C GLU A 150 14.76 -0.87 2.37
N MET A 151 14.86 -1.63 1.29
CA MET A 151 16.08 -1.85 0.51
C MET A 151 15.75 -2.48 -0.86
N PRO A 152 16.43 -2.13 -1.94
CA PRO A 152 17.53 -1.16 -2.02
C PRO A 152 17.11 0.29 -2.15
N ALA A 153 15.82 0.56 -2.47
CA ALA A 153 15.28 1.90 -2.69
C ALA A 153 14.62 2.49 -1.44
N HIS A 154 13.88 3.57 -1.62
CA HIS A 154 13.16 4.27 -0.54
C HIS A 154 14.01 4.63 0.67
N SER A 155 15.33 4.79 0.48
CA SER A 155 16.34 4.92 1.53
C SER A 155 17.07 6.27 1.50
N GLU A 156 16.43 7.32 0.98
CA GLU A 156 17.01 8.66 0.85
C GLU A 156 17.42 9.24 2.22
N GLU A 157 16.63 9.00 3.26
CA GLU A 157 16.89 9.40 4.63
C GLU A 157 18.16 8.76 5.19
N VAL A 158 18.34 7.45 4.95
CA VAL A 158 19.56 6.72 5.33
C VAL A 158 20.76 7.21 4.56
N LEU A 159 20.63 7.35 3.24
CA LEU A 159 21.73 7.74 2.37
C LEU A 159 22.13 9.21 2.53
N THR A 160 21.26 10.02 3.13
CA THR A 160 21.60 11.38 3.54
C THR A 160 22.32 11.39 4.88
N ALA A 161 21.92 10.53 5.83
CA ALA A 161 22.60 10.38 7.12
C ALA A 161 23.95 9.65 7.04
N TYR A 162 24.08 8.70 6.12
CA TYR A 162 25.25 7.83 5.88
C TYR A 162 25.58 7.78 4.38
N PRO A 163 26.07 8.87 3.79
CA PRO A 163 26.24 8.98 2.33
C PRO A 163 27.25 7.99 1.74
N GLU A 164 28.16 7.44 2.57
CA GLU A 164 29.11 6.40 2.14
C GLU A 164 28.45 5.09 1.70
N LEU A 165 27.15 4.91 1.97
CA LEU A 165 26.36 3.74 1.56
C LEU A 165 25.77 3.91 0.15
N SER A 166 25.83 5.14 -0.41
CA SER A 166 25.38 5.46 -1.76
C SER A 166 26.51 5.28 -2.80
N CYS A 167 26.14 5.24 -4.09
CA CYS A 167 27.14 5.20 -5.18
C CYS A 167 27.88 6.51 -5.37
N THR A 168 27.27 7.63 -5.02
CA THR A 168 27.87 8.98 -5.16
C THR A 168 28.70 9.38 -3.95
N HIS A 169 28.46 8.79 -2.79
CA HIS A 169 29.00 9.18 -1.48
C HIS A 169 28.66 10.65 -1.11
N GLU A 170 27.55 11.16 -1.65
CA GLU A 170 27.05 12.51 -1.39
C GLU A 170 25.62 12.45 -0.84
N PRO A 171 25.27 13.25 0.20
CA PRO A 171 23.93 13.32 0.72
C PRO A 171 22.94 13.92 -0.31
N TYR A 172 21.64 13.60 -0.21
CA TYR A 172 20.58 14.11 -1.08
C TYR A 172 20.73 13.79 -2.58
N LYS A 173 21.52 12.79 -2.96
CA LYS A 173 21.76 12.47 -4.39
C LYS A 173 21.14 11.18 -4.85
N GLN A 174 20.80 10.30 -3.94
CA GLN A 174 20.30 8.97 -4.26
C GLN A 174 19.30 8.48 -3.23
N ALA A 175 18.39 7.62 -3.71
CA ALA A 175 17.46 6.89 -2.88
C ALA A 175 17.75 5.37 -2.84
N ASP A 176 18.70 4.91 -3.69
CA ASP A 176 19.07 3.50 -3.79
C ASP A 176 20.45 3.25 -3.17
N PHE A 177 20.58 2.21 -2.36
CA PHE A 177 21.86 1.76 -1.82
C PHE A 177 22.85 1.36 -2.92
N CYS A 178 24.16 1.52 -2.65
CA CYS A 178 25.22 0.98 -3.48
C CYS A 178 25.39 -0.52 -3.26
N VAL A 179 24.83 -1.35 -4.12
CA VAL A 179 24.90 -2.83 -4.00
C VAL A 179 26.31 -3.38 -4.25
N GLY A 180 27.17 -2.61 -4.88
CA GLY A 180 28.60 -2.97 -5.03
C GLY A 180 29.43 -2.79 -3.76
N ASN A 181 28.94 -2.04 -2.78
CA ASN A 181 29.66 -1.70 -1.56
C ASN A 181 29.39 -2.71 -0.44
N GLU A 182 30.43 -3.33 0.13
CA GLU A 182 30.27 -4.27 1.27
C GLU A 182 29.76 -3.56 2.53
N LYS A 183 30.04 -2.27 2.72
CA LYS A 183 29.48 -1.51 3.84
C LYS A 183 27.96 -1.44 3.82
N THR A 184 27.33 -1.47 2.64
CA THR A 184 25.87 -1.57 2.51
C THR A 184 25.36 -2.84 3.18
N PHE A 185 25.98 -3.97 2.90
CA PHE A 185 25.56 -5.24 3.52
C PHE A 185 25.85 -5.26 5.01
N GLU A 186 27.01 -4.75 5.45
CA GLU A 186 27.31 -4.60 6.86
C GLU A 186 26.25 -3.75 7.58
N PHE A 187 25.85 -2.63 6.99
CA PHE A 187 24.80 -1.77 7.52
C PHE A 187 23.46 -2.52 7.62
N LEU A 188 22.98 -3.10 6.51
CA LEU A 188 21.70 -3.81 6.46
C LEU A 188 21.65 -5.01 7.41
N GLU A 189 22.71 -5.82 7.45
CA GLU A 189 22.80 -6.97 8.35
C GLU A 189 22.82 -6.56 9.83
N ASN A 190 23.48 -5.44 10.18
CA ASN A 190 23.45 -4.90 11.55
C ASN A 190 22.05 -4.36 11.92
N VAL A 191 21.41 -3.58 11.05
CA VAL A 191 20.04 -3.09 11.26
C VAL A 191 19.07 -4.26 11.44
N LEU A 192 19.11 -5.23 10.53
CA LEU A 192 18.23 -6.42 10.59
C LEU A 192 18.49 -7.26 11.84
N THR A 193 19.72 -7.30 12.37
CA THR A 193 20.04 -7.99 13.64
C THR A 193 19.26 -7.35 14.78
N GLU A 194 19.33 -6.04 14.96
CA GLU A 194 18.60 -5.33 16.02
C GLU A 194 17.08 -5.40 15.83
N VAL A 195 16.60 -5.33 14.59
CA VAL A 195 15.17 -5.50 14.27
C VAL A 195 14.69 -6.90 14.66
N MET A 196 15.45 -7.96 14.34
CA MET A 196 15.06 -9.33 14.69
C MET A 196 15.07 -9.61 16.20
N GLU A 197 15.83 -8.86 16.99
CA GLU A 197 15.78 -8.93 18.46
C GLU A 197 14.49 -8.36 19.03
N LEU A 198 13.89 -7.37 18.35
CA LEU A 198 12.68 -6.69 18.77
C LEU A 198 11.40 -7.35 18.25
N PHE A 199 11.45 -7.92 17.06
CA PHE A 199 10.28 -8.52 16.40
C PHE A 199 10.40 -10.05 16.33
N PRO A 200 9.54 -10.80 17.04
CA PRO A 200 9.53 -12.26 16.97
C PRO A 200 8.89 -12.80 15.70
N SER A 201 8.49 -11.97 14.77
CA SER A 201 7.87 -12.34 13.51
C SER A 201 8.70 -13.33 12.71
N GLU A 202 8.07 -14.37 12.17
CA GLU A 202 8.70 -15.29 11.22
C GLU A 202 9.17 -14.56 9.95
N TYR A 203 8.46 -13.51 9.56
CA TYR A 203 8.74 -12.71 8.38
C TYR A 203 9.36 -11.36 8.72
N ILE A 204 10.37 -10.97 7.95
CA ILE A 204 10.89 -9.61 7.87
C ILE A 204 10.62 -9.12 6.45
N HIS A 205 9.93 -7.99 6.32
CA HIS A 205 9.69 -7.36 5.05
C HIS A 205 10.87 -6.45 4.70
N ILE A 206 11.35 -6.54 3.47
CA ILE A 206 12.54 -5.81 3.04
C ILE A 206 12.24 -4.74 1.98
N GLY A 207 10.97 -4.45 1.71
CA GLY A 207 10.57 -3.63 0.58
C GLY A 207 10.89 -4.31 -0.75
N GLY A 208 11.88 -3.80 -1.45
CA GLY A 208 12.35 -4.34 -2.73
C GLY A 208 11.78 -3.66 -3.95
N ASP A 209 10.88 -2.71 -3.74
CA ASP A 209 10.12 -2.00 -4.76
C ASP A 209 10.85 -0.76 -5.31
N GLU A 210 10.40 -0.33 -6.45
CA GLU A 210 10.68 0.93 -7.13
C GLU A 210 12.16 1.37 -7.22
N ALA A 211 13.10 0.44 -7.14
CA ALA A 211 14.53 0.77 -7.25
C ALA A 211 14.83 1.42 -8.59
N GLY A 212 15.26 2.69 -8.55
CA GLY A 212 15.55 3.48 -9.74
C GLY A 212 16.79 3.01 -10.50
N LYS A 213 17.77 2.43 -9.79
CA LYS A 213 18.99 1.80 -10.33
C LYS A 213 19.86 2.70 -11.21
N ALA A 214 19.53 4.00 -11.29
CA ALA A 214 20.15 4.93 -12.25
C ALA A 214 21.67 5.08 -12.08
N SER A 215 22.17 4.97 -10.85
CA SER A 215 23.60 5.12 -10.55
C SER A 215 24.40 3.82 -10.71
N TRP A 216 23.77 2.66 -10.66
CA TRP A 216 24.46 1.36 -10.69
C TRP A 216 25.23 1.08 -11.97
N PRO A 217 24.73 1.43 -13.19
CA PRO A 217 25.45 1.22 -14.44
C PRO A 217 26.80 1.97 -14.52
N THR A 218 26.95 3.10 -13.82
CA THR A 218 28.16 3.95 -13.84
C THR A 218 29.01 3.81 -12.59
N CYS A 219 28.48 3.21 -11.52
CA CYS A 219 29.19 3.01 -10.27
C CYS A 219 30.27 1.93 -10.40
N LYS A 220 31.53 2.30 -10.11
CA LYS A 220 32.66 1.36 -10.20
C LYS A 220 32.50 0.15 -9.29
N LEU A 221 31.95 0.31 -8.08
CA LEU A 221 31.74 -0.77 -7.13
C LEU A 221 30.64 -1.72 -7.62
N CYS A 222 29.51 -1.19 -8.10
CA CYS A 222 28.41 -1.99 -8.65
C CYS A 222 28.88 -2.78 -9.89
N GLN A 223 29.61 -2.15 -10.80
CA GLN A 223 30.16 -2.83 -11.99
C GLN A 223 31.20 -3.89 -11.62
N ALA A 224 32.05 -3.65 -10.62
CA ALA A 224 32.99 -4.65 -10.12
C ALA A 224 32.25 -5.84 -9.50
N ARG A 225 31.18 -5.60 -8.74
CA ARG A 225 30.32 -6.64 -8.18
C ARG A 225 29.67 -7.46 -9.29
N MET A 226 29.03 -6.82 -10.25
CA MET A 226 28.40 -7.50 -11.38
C MET A 226 29.39 -8.39 -12.13
N LYS A 227 30.58 -7.89 -12.40
CA LYS A 227 31.63 -8.69 -13.05
C LYS A 227 32.07 -9.88 -12.20
N LYS A 228 32.27 -9.67 -10.91
CA LYS A 228 32.73 -10.71 -9.96
C LYS A 228 31.72 -11.85 -9.84
N GLU A 229 30.44 -11.50 -9.72
CA GLU A 229 29.35 -12.47 -9.50
C GLU A 229 28.74 -12.97 -10.84
N GLY A 230 29.21 -12.48 -11.99
CA GLY A 230 28.73 -12.89 -13.31
C GLY A 230 27.32 -12.40 -13.65
N LEU A 231 26.89 -11.29 -13.06
CA LEU A 231 25.56 -10.70 -13.26
C LEU A 231 25.48 -9.96 -14.59
N LYS A 232 24.36 -10.12 -15.31
CA LYS A 232 24.20 -9.59 -16.67
C LYS A 232 23.75 -8.13 -16.71
N ASP A 233 22.89 -7.76 -15.75
CA ASP A 233 22.27 -6.44 -15.69
C ASP A 233 21.97 -5.98 -14.26
N VAL A 234 21.42 -4.79 -14.12
CA VAL A 234 21.10 -4.18 -12.81
C VAL A 234 19.93 -4.88 -12.10
N ASN A 235 19.08 -5.60 -12.82
CA ASN A 235 18.01 -6.38 -12.17
C ASN A 235 18.60 -7.62 -11.48
N GLU A 236 19.57 -8.30 -12.14
CA GLU A 236 20.31 -9.38 -11.47
C GLU A 236 21.17 -8.85 -10.30
N LEU A 237 21.63 -7.59 -10.35
CA LEU A 237 22.32 -6.95 -9.21
C LEU A 237 21.36 -6.72 -8.03
N GLN A 238 20.13 -6.28 -8.27
CA GLN A 238 19.10 -6.20 -7.25
C GLN A 238 18.77 -7.58 -6.68
N SER A 239 18.55 -8.56 -7.55
CA SER A 239 18.34 -9.96 -7.13
C SER A 239 19.48 -10.48 -6.28
N TYR A 240 20.73 -10.16 -6.60
CA TYR A 240 21.90 -10.51 -5.78
C TYR A 240 21.79 -9.94 -4.35
N LEU A 241 21.39 -8.67 -4.19
CA LEU A 241 21.17 -8.09 -2.86
C LEU A 241 20.08 -8.87 -2.11
N ILE A 242 18.94 -9.10 -2.75
CA ILE A 242 17.80 -9.79 -2.13
C ILE A 242 18.20 -11.22 -1.70
N HIS A 243 18.89 -11.96 -2.56
CA HIS A 243 19.39 -13.31 -2.23
C HIS A 243 20.35 -13.29 -1.04
N ARG A 244 21.26 -12.33 -0.97
CA ARG A 244 22.21 -12.22 0.13
C ARG A 244 21.51 -11.91 1.45
N ILE A 245 20.53 -11.01 1.43
CA ILE A 245 19.71 -10.71 2.62
C ILE A 245 18.83 -11.91 3.00
N GLU A 246 18.26 -12.63 2.03
CA GLU A 246 17.52 -13.86 2.33
C GLU A 246 18.39 -14.91 3.05
N VAL A 247 19.62 -15.14 2.56
CA VAL A 247 20.55 -16.05 3.21
C VAL A 247 20.84 -15.61 4.65
N PHE A 248 21.04 -14.31 4.87
CA PHE A 248 21.24 -13.75 6.20
C PHE A 248 20.03 -13.99 7.11
N LEU A 249 18.82 -13.67 6.66
CA LEU A 249 17.58 -13.87 7.41
C LEU A 249 17.32 -15.35 7.72
N ASN A 250 17.50 -16.23 6.72
CA ASN A 250 17.32 -17.67 6.88
C ASN A 250 18.31 -18.25 7.92
N GLY A 251 19.55 -17.72 7.95
CA GLY A 251 20.56 -18.07 8.97
C GLY A 251 20.11 -17.72 10.40
N HIS A 252 19.19 -16.76 10.53
CA HIS A 252 18.57 -16.36 11.81
C HIS A 252 17.16 -16.93 12.02
N ASN A 253 16.76 -17.94 11.25
CA ASN A 253 15.43 -18.56 11.28
C ASN A 253 14.30 -17.56 10.99
N ARG A 254 14.55 -16.58 10.12
CA ARG A 254 13.56 -15.64 9.58
C ARG A 254 13.34 -15.88 8.09
N LYS A 255 12.19 -15.46 7.58
CA LYS A 255 11.84 -15.54 6.16
C LYS A 255 11.75 -14.15 5.57
N LEU A 256 12.28 -14.02 4.37
CA LEU A 256 12.16 -12.81 3.59
C LEU A 256 10.74 -12.66 3.03
N LEU A 257 10.17 -11.48 3.19
CA LEU A 257 8.97 -10.99 2.53
C LEU A 257 9.34 -9.71 1.78
N GLY A 258 8.83 -9.52 0.57
CA GLY A 258 9.06 -8.30 -0.19
C GLY A 258 7.99 -8.07 -1.24
N TRP A 259 7.92 -6.84 -1.75
CA TRP A 259 7.03 -6.46 -2.83
C TRP A 259 7.35 -7.24 -4.12
N ASP A 260 6.44 -7.28 -5.07
CA ASP A 260 6.57 -8.20 -6.21
C ASP A 260 7.72 -7.87 -7.18
N GLU A 261 8.42 -6.74 -7.04
CA GLU A 261 9.68 -6.44 -7.73
C GLU A 261 10.83 -7.38 -7.36
N ILE A 262 10.75 -8.09 -6.21
CA ILE A 262 11.75 -9.11 -5.87
C ILE A 262 11.76 -10.30 -6.84
N LEU A 263 10.76 -10.39 -7.73
CA LEU A 263 10.75 -11.34 -8.85
C LEU A 263 11.73 -10.95 -9.97
N GLU A 264 12.14 -9.69 -10.04
CA GLU A 264 13.01 -9.18 -11.10
C GLU A 264 14.44 -9.70 -10.93
N GLY A 265 15.04 -10.15 -12.02
CA GLY A 265 16.41 -10.72 -12.00
C GLY A 265 16.52 -12.10 -11.33
N GLY A 266 15.43 -12.65 -10.81
CA GLY A 266 15.36 -13.98 -10.19
C GLY A 266 14.94 -13.95 -8.72
N LEU A 267 13.90 -14.71 -8.40
CA LEU A 267 13.35 -14.80 -7.05
C LEU A 267 14.26 -15.63 -6.13
N ALA A 268 14.50 -15.12 -4.92
CA ALA A 268 15.24 -15.85 -3.88
C ALA A 268 14.46 -17.12 -3.42
N PRO A 269 15.15 -18.24 -3.15
CA PRO A 269 14.54 -19.58 -3.07
C PRO A 269 13.42 -19.76 -2.05
N ASN A 270 13.45 -19.03 -0.93
CA ASN A 270 12.48 -19.17 0.16
C ASN A 270 11.65 -17.89 0.38
N ALA A 271 11.79 -16.90 -0.50
CA ALA A 271 11.10 -15.64 -0.39
C ALA A 271 9.58 -15.80 -0.53
N THR A 272 8.84 -15.00 0.22
CA THR A 272 7.40 -14.81 0.06
C THR A 272 7.17 -13.49 -0.67
N VAL A 273 6.27 -13.47 -1.64
CA VAL A 273 6.00 -12.29 -2.48
C VAL A 273 4.73 -11.60 -2.04
N MET A 274 4.79 -10.28 -1.86
CA MET A 274 3.62 -9.43 -1.66
C MET A 274 3.28 -8.72 -2.97
N SER A 275 2.16 -9.11 -3.59
CA SER A 275 1.78 -8.67 -4.93
C SER A 275 0.89 -7.44 -4.87
N TRP A 276 1.45 -6.27 -5.27
CA TRP A 276 0.76 -4.98 -5.22
C TRP A 276 0.42 -4.38 -6.58
N ARG A 277 1.26 -4.63 -7.62
CA ARG A 277 1.08 -4.14 -8.99
C ARG A 277 -0.03 -4.88 -9.77
N GLY A 278 -0.94 -5.53 -9.07
CA GLY A 278 -1.95 -6.44 -9.58
C GLY A 278 -1.80 -7.81 -8.92
N THR A 279 -2.42 -8.82 -9.52
CA THR A 279 -2.33 -10.21 -9.02
C THR A 279 -1.27 -11.04 -9.74
N GLU A 280 -0.73 -10.53 -10.84
CA GLU A 280 0.16 -11.26 -11.76
C GLU A 280 1.48 -11.64 -11.09
N GLY A 281 2.07 -10.74 -10.27
CA GLY A 281 3.29 -11.00 -9.51
C GLY A 281 3.11 -12.15 -8.53
N GLY A 282 2.02 -12.10 -7.76
CA GLY A 282 1.65 -13.17 -6.83
C GLY A 282 1.39 -14.50 -7.53
N MET A 283 0.74 -14.47 -8.69
CA MET A 283 0.49 -15.68 -9.47
C MET A 283 1.79 -16.30 -10.00
N LYS A 284 2.74 -15.49 -10.50
CA LYS A 284 4.07 -15.98 -10.90
C LYS A 284 4.81 -16.63 -9.73
N ALA A 285 4.76 -16.03 -8.54
CA ALA A 285 5.34 -16.62 -7.34
C ALA A 285 4.71 -17.98 -7.00
N VAL A 286 3.37 -18.06 -6.97
CA VAL A 286 2.61 -19.30 -6.71
C VAL A 286 2.90 -20.37 -7.76
N GLU A 287 2.99 -20.01 -9.04
CA GLU A 287 3.33 -20.95 -10.10
C GLU A 287 4.75 -21.52 -9.93
N SER A 288 5.66 -20.72 -9.39
CA SER A 288 7.04 -21.12 -9.07
C SER A 288 7.17 -21.87 -7.72
N GLY A 289 6.06 -22.09 -6.99
CA GLY A 289 6.05 -22.83 -5.72
C GLY A 289 6.28 -21.96 -4.49
N HIS A 290 6.28 -20.63 -4.63
CA HIS A 290 6.43 -19.68 -3.52
C HIS A 290 5.08 -19.27 -2.95
N LYS A 291 5.06 -18.86 -1.69
CA LYS A 291 3.89 -18.23 -1.10
C LYS A 291 3.71 -16.81 -1.65
N ALA A 292 2.46 -16.40 -1.81
CA ALA A 292 2.09 -15.04 -2.15
C ALA A 292 1.07 -14.46 -1.17
N ILE A 293 1.19 -13.17 -0.88
CA ILE A 293 0.19 -12.36 -0.17
C ILE A 293 -0.35 -11.38 -1.21
N MET A 294 -1.67 -11.38 -1.39
CA MET A 294 -2.33 -10.55 -2.39
C MET A 294 -2.72 -9.20 -1.77
N THR A 295 -2.21 -8.14 -2.36
CA THR A 295 -2.46 -6.76 -1.94
C THR A 295 -2.56 -5.79 -3.13
N PRO A 296 -3.26 -6.18 -4.23
CA PRO A 296 -3.29 -5.37 -5.44
C PRO A 296 -3.89 -4.00 -5.20
N GLY A 297 -3.23 -2.94 -5.72
CA GLY A 297 -3.58 -1.56 -5.47
C GLY A 297 -5.04 -1.22 -5.78
N GLU A 298 -5.60 -1.82 -6.81
CA GLU A 298 -7.01 -1.60 -7.19
C GLU A 298 -8.06 -2.09 -6.18
N PHE A 299 -7.66 -2.90 -5.18
CA PHE A 299 -8.57 -3.44 -4.14
C PHE A 299 -8.10 -3.17 -2.72
N CYS A 300 -6.80 -2.94 -2.51
CA CYS A 300 -6.18 -3.00 -1.20
C CYS A 300 -5.45 -1.73 -0.76
N TYR A 301 -5.33 -0.69 -1.62
CA TYR A 301 -4.63 0.56 -1.27
C TYR A 301 -5.63 1.58 -0.73
N PHE A 302 -5.65 1.71 0.59
CA PHE A 302 -6.62 2.55 1.29
C PHE A 302 -6.24 4.03 1.36
N ASP A 303 -5.14 4.41 0.78
CA ASP A 303 -4.73 5.80 0.51
C ASP A 303 -5.50 6.44 -0.65
N SER A 304 -6.20 5.63 -1.47
CA SER A 304 -7.12 6.12 -2.49
C SER A 304 -8.42 6.68 -1.89
N TYR A 305 -9.05 7.65 -2.57
CA TYR A 305 -10.37 8.15 -2.20
C TYR A 305 -11.40 7.01 -2.10
N GLN A 306 -12.17 6.97 -1.02
CA GLN A 306 -13.22 5.96 -0.87
C GLN A 306 -14.60 6.43 -1.35
N ASP A 307 -14.76 7.73 -1.60
CA ASP A 307 -15.97 8.36 -2.14
C ASP A 307 -15.58 9.53 -3.04
N ALA A 308 -16.53 10.34 -3.49
CA ALA A 308 -16.34 11.52 -4.31
C ALA A 308 -15.22 12.41 -3.75
N PRO A 309 -14.16 12.72 -4.52
CA PRO A 309 -13.01 13.48 -4.02
C PRO A 309 -13.35 14.80 -3.35
N ASP A 310 -14.31 15.53 -3.89
CA ASP A 310 -14.74 16.83 -3.34
C ASP A 310 -15.41 16.73 -1.95
N SER A 311 -15.80 15.53 -1.53
CA SER A 311 -16.39 15.26 -0.21
C SER A 311 -15.41 14.73 0.82
N GLN A 312 -14.14 14.58 0.44
CA GLN A 312 -13.09 13.91 1.23
C GLN A 312 -11.93 14.86 1.52
N PRO A 313 -11.19 14.65 2.61
CA PRO A 313 -9.83 15.20 2.72
C PRO A 313 -8.97 14.77 1.52
N GLU A 314 -7.92 15.54 1.23
CA GLU A 314 -7.00 15.22 0.14
C GLU A 314 -6.43 13.81 0.33
N ALA A 315 -6.37 13.05 -0.77
CA ALA A 315 -5.75 11.73 -0.85
C ALA A 315 -4.79 11.68 -2.04
N ILE A 316 -4.00 10.62 -2.16
CA ILE A 316 -3.04 10.46 -3.28
C ILE A 316 -3.72 10.43 -4.66
N GLY A 317 -5.00 10.15 -4.70
CA GLY A 317 -5.81 10.00 -5.91
C GLY A 317 -6.52 8.66 -5.92
N GLY A 318 -6.86 8.16 -7.11
CA GLY A 318 -7.58 6.90 -7.24
C GLY A 318 -9.03 6.98 -6.75
N TYR A 319 -9.72 5.85 -6.84
CA TYR A 319 -11.07 5.68 -6.29
C TYR A 319 -11.28 4.21 -5.90
N LEU A 320 -11.38 3.97 -4.61
CA LEU A 320 -11.52 2.63 -4.04
C LEU A 320 -12.67 2.61 -3.01
N PRO A 321 -13.94 2.50 -3.46
CA PRO A 321 -15.08 2.44 -2.57
C PRO A 321 -15.18 1.10 -1.85
N LEU A 322 -15.95 1.06 -0.76
CA LEU A 322 -16.19 -0.12 0.06
C LEU A 322 -16.62 -1.34 -0.76
N SER A 323 -17.52 -1.14 -1.74
CA SER A 323 -18.03 -2.19 -2.62
C SER A 323 -16.91 -2.84 -3.46
N LYS A 324 -15.94 -2.06 -3.92
CA LYS A 324 -14.81 -2.54 -4.71
C LYS A 324 -13.89 -3.40 -3.86
N VAL A 325 -13.54 -2.97 -2.63
CA VAL A 325 -12.76 -3.80 -1.69
C VAL A 325 -13.47 -5.12 -1.43
N TYR A 326 -14.77 -5.08 -1.16
CA TYR A 326 -15.55 -6.29 -0.89
C TYR A 326 -15.63 -7.25 -2.08
N SER A 327 -15.59 -6.73 -3.31
CA SER A 327 -15.63 -7.55 -4.54
C SER A 327 -14.36 -8.38 -4.76
N PHE A 328 -13.27 -8.08 -4.07
CA PHE A 328 -11.99 -8.72 -4.26
C PHE A 328 -12.05 -10.24 -4.09
N ASN A 329 -11.48 -10.98 -5.06
CA ASN A 329 -11.23 -12.42 -4.96
C ASN A 329 -9.74 -12.68 -5.16
N PRO A 330 -8.99 -12.96 -4.08
CA PRO A 330 -7.53 -13.14 -4.13
C PRO A 330 -7.07 -14.40 -4.84
N VAL A 331 -7.97 -15.38 -5.01
CA VAL A 331 -7.66 -16.67 -5.65
C VAL A 331 -8.42 -16.75 -6.97
N PRO A 332 -7.73 -16.61 -8.11
CA PRO A 332 -8.37 -16.79 -9.42
C PRO A 332 -8.93 -18.20 -9.60
N ASP A 333 -10.09 -18.31 -10.23
CA ASP A 333 -10.75 -19.59 -10.51
C ASP A 333 -9.91 -20.53 -11.40
N THR A 334 -8.91 -19.97 -12.11
CA THR A 334 -7.98 -20.71 -12.97
C THR A 334 -6.85 -21.40 -12.21
N LEU A 335 -6.68 -21.10 -10.92
CA LEU A 335 -5.59 -21.67 -10.12
C LEU A 335 -5.90 -23.11 -9.74
N SER A 336 -4.95 -24.03 -9.96
CA SER A 336 -5.09 -25.43 -9.58
C SER A 336 -5.23 -25.62 -8.07
N ALA A 337 -6.05 -26.59 -7.64
CA ALA A 337 -6.33 -26.88 -6.24
C ALA A 337 -5.06 -27.10 -5.39
N GLU A 338 -4.00 -27.68 -5.98
CA GLU A 338 -2.72 -27.91 -5.32
C GLU A 338 -1.97 -26.62 -4.96
N LYS A 339 -2.19 -25.55 -5.75
CA LYS A 339 -1.50 -24.27 -5.59
C LYS A 339 -2.30 -23.25 -4.78
N VAL A 340 -3.60 -23.47 -4.57
CA VAL A 340 -4.46 -22.55 -3.79
C VAL A 340 -3.87 -22.26 -2.41
N GLY A 341 -3.28 -23.23 -1.74
CA GLY A 341 -2.65 -23.07 -0.43
C GLY A 341 -1.40 -22.19 -0.43
N LEU A 342 -0.81 -21.88 -1.61
CA LEU A 342 0.31 -20.95 -1.75
C LEU A 342 -0.15 -19.48 -1.80
N VAL A 343 -1.43 -19.20 -2.12
CA VAL A 343 -2.03 -17.90 -1.83
C VAL A 343 -2.23 -17.81 -0.33
N TYR A 344 -1.21 -17.31 0.37
CA TYR A 344 -1.10 -17.38 1.82
C TYR A 344 -2.07 -16.44 2.53
N GLY A 345 -2.43 -15.33 1.88
CA GLY A 345 -3.39 -14.40 2.40
C GLY A 345 -3.55 -13.11 1.63
N VAL A 346 -4.13 -12.14 2.33
CA VAL A 346 -4.41 -10.80 1.81
C VAL A 346 -4.01 -9.74 2.82
N GLN A 347 -3.70 -8.55 2.32
CA GLN A 347 -3.41 -7.38 3.14
C GLN A 347 -3.99 -6.12 2.48
N ALA A 348 -4.46 -5.17 3.30
CA ALA A 348 -4.65 -3.80 2.85
C ALA A 348 -3.47 -2.94 3.29
N ASN A 349 -3.21 -1.88 2.53
CA ASN A 349 -2.12 -0.95 2.76
C ASN A 349 -2.68 0.46 2.94
N LEU A 350 -2.16 1.17 3.94
CA LEU A 350 -2.38 2.60 4.11
C LEU A 350 -1.03 3.31 4.03
N PHE A 351 -0.65 3.74 2.83
CA PHE A 351 0.42 4.70 2.65
C PHE A 351 -0.05 6.09 3.05
N THR A 352 0.83 6.91 3.65
CA THR A 352 0.39 8.09 4.41
C THR A 352 0.93 9.41 3.89
N GLU A 353 1.36 9.50 2.63
CA GLU A 353 1.85 10.74 2.03
C GLU A 353 0.86 11.90 2.19
N TYR A 354 -0.42 11.62 2.05
CA TYR A 354 -1.52 12.59 2.15
C TYR A 354 -2.37 12.41 3.42
N ILE A 355 -1.92 11.59 4.37
CA ILE A 355 -2.70 11.23 5.56
C ILE A 355 -1.94 11.64 6.82
N PRO A 356 -1.98 12.93 7.19
CA PRO A 356 -1.12 13.49 8.23
C PRO A 356 -1.60 13.27 9.66
N THR A 357 -2.85 12.84 9.87
CA THR A 357 -3.43 12.76 11.23
C THR A 357 -4.05 11.40 11.54
N PRO A 358 -4.11 11.02 12.83
CA PRO A 358 -4.80 9.81 13.28
C PRO A 358 -6.25 9.72 12.81
N GLU A 359 -7.00 10.82 12.86
CA GLU A 359 -8.40 10.87 12.45
C GLU A 359 -8.56 10.62 10.96
N HIS A 360 -7.64 11.17 10.13
CA HIS A 360 -7.63 10.92 8.70
C HIS A 360 -7.29 9.45 8.40
N ALA A 361 -6.28 8.89 9.08
CA ALA A 361 -5.93 7.47 8.95
C ALA A 361 -7.12 6.55 9.31
N GLU A 362 -7.81 6.81 10.41
CA GLU A 362 -9.02 6.05 10.80
C GLU A 362 -10.12 6.18 9.75
N MET A 363 -10.36 7.38 9.22
CA MET A 363 -11.34 7.59 8.16
C MET A 363 -11.00 6.76 6.92
N MET A 364 -9.73 6.69 6.54
CA MET A 364 -9.29 5.93 5.37
C MET A 364 -9.32 4.42 5.59
N ILE A 365 -9.04 3.95 6.81
CA ILE A 365 -9.07 2.51 7.15
C ILE A 365 -10.52 2.00 7.22
N TYR A 366 -11.39 2.71 7.96
CA TYR A 366 -12.74 2.24 8.25
C TYR A 366 -13.80 2.89 7.37
N PRO A 367 -14.78 2.12 6.82
CA PRO A 367 -15.03 0.69 7.06
C PRO A 367 -14.32 -0.25 6.06
N ARG A 368 -13.44 0.20 5.18
CA ARG A 368 -12.86 -0.64 4.11
C ARG A 368 -12.12 -1.87 4.65
N VAL A 369 -11.45 -1.75 5.79
CA VAL A 369 -10.76 -2.89 6.41
C VAL A 369 -11.73 -3.99 6.85
N LEU A 370 -13.00 -3.66 7.18
CA LEU A 370 -14.03 -4.65 7.49
C LEU A 370 -14.38 -5.49 6.25
N ALA A 371 -14.42 -4.86 5.08
CA ALA A 371 -14.64 -5.56 3.81
C ALA A 371 -13.49 -6.53 3.51
N LEU A 372 -12.24 -6.09 3.69
CA LEU A 372 -11.09 -6.97 3.53
C LEU A 372 -11.06 -8.09 4.56
N ALA A 373 -11.43 -7.81 5.82
CA ALA A 373 -11.54 -8.83 6.86
C ALA A 373 -12.53 -9.94 6.48
N GLU A 374 -13.67 -9.59 5.89
CA GLU A 374 -14.63 -10.59 5.39
C GLU A 374 -14.13 -11.35 4.15
N VAL A 375 -13.45 -10.67 3.23
CA VAL A 375 -12.74 -11.32 2.10
C VAL A 375 -11.70 -12.33 2.59
N ALA A 376 -10.98 -11.98 3.65
CA ALA A 376 -9.93 -12.81 4.22
C ALA A 376 -10.45 -13.98 5.07
N TRP A 377 -11.65 -13.83 5.61
CA TRP A 377 -12.25 -14.82 6.51
C TRP A 377 -13.23 -15.75 5.83
N SER A 378 -14.13 -15.21 4.99
CA SER A 378 -15.30 -15.94 4.47
C SER A 378 -15.03 -16.59 3.11
N ALA A 379 -15.63 -17.75 2.88
CA ALA A 379 -15.63 -18.36 1.55
C ALA A 379 -16.39 -17.47 0.55
N PRO A 380 -15.95 -17.38 -0.73
CA PRO A 380 -16.59 -16.54 -1.73
C PRO A 380 -18.11 -16.77 -1.89
N SER A 381 -18.54 -18.02 -1.78
CA SER A 381 -19.95 -18.41 -1.88
C SER A 381 -20.85 -17.90 -0.73
N LYS A 382 -20.24 -17.42 0.37
CA LYS A 382 -20.95 -16.86 1.53
C LYS A 382 -21.01 -15.34 1.51
N LYS A 383 -20.33 -14.69 0.56
CA LYS A 383 -20.28 -13.23 0.47
C LYS A 383 -21.57 -12.69 -0.14
N ASN A 384 -22.12 -11.64 0.49
CA ASN A 384 -23.28 -10.88 0.02
C ASN A 384 -23.06 -9.41 0.38
N TYR A 385 -22.92 -8.54 -0.62
CA TYR A 385 -22.56 -7.14 -0.39
C TYR A 385 -23.69 -6.37 0.30
N GLU A 386 -24.95 -6.60 -0.05
CA GLU A 386 -26.09 -5.91 0.53
C GLU A 386 -26.20 -6.21 2.04
N ASP A 387 -26.05 -7.48 2.43
CA ASP A 387 -26.00 -7.87 3.84
C ASP A 387 -24.78 -7.27 4.54
N PHE A 388 -23.61 -7.36 3.91
CA PHE A 388 -22.37 -6.77 4.45
C PHE A 388 -22.51 -5.25 4.64
N HIS A 389 -23.07 -4.53 3.66
CA HIS A 389 -23.23 -3.08 3.74
C HIS A 389 -24.11 -2.66 4.93
N VAL A 390 -25.20 -3.39 5.20
CA VAL A 390 -26.03 -3.16 6.39
C VAL A 390 -25.26 -3.37 7.68
N ARG A 391 -24.42 -4.41 7.75
CA ARG A 391 -23.54 -4.67 8.91
C ARG A 391 -22.45 -3.60 9.03
N ALA A 392 -21.88 -3.14 7.92
CA ALA A 392 -20.87 -2.08 7.90
C ALA A 392 -21.43 -0.74 8.40
N LEU A 393 -22.67 -0.37 8.04
CA LEU A 393 -23.34 0.83 8.59
C LEU A 393 -23.44 0.77 10.10
N LYS A 394 -23.81 -0.38 10.69
CA LYS A 394 -23.84 -0.56 12.14
C LYS A 394 -22.46 -0.48 12.77
N ALA A 395 -21.47 -1.14 12.15
CA ALA A 395 -20.09 -1.14 12.62
C ALA A 395 -19.49 0.26 12.64
N VAL A 396 -19.81 1.12 11.67
CA VAL A 396 -19.40 2.54 11.67
C VAL A 396 -19.94 3.26 12.92
N GLU A 397 -21.20 3.06 13.28
CA GLU A 397 -21.76 3.67 14.48
C GLU A 397 -21.15 3.12 15.79
N GLU A 398 -20.78 1.85 15.82
CA GLU A 398 -20.08 1.23 16.97
C GLU A 398 -18.65 1.74 17.10
N LEU A 399 -17.93 1.85 15.99
CA LEU A 399 -16.58 2.42 15.94
C LEU A 399 -16.58 3.86 16.46
N LYS A 400 -17.53 4.69 16.05
CA LYS A 400 -17.68 6.06 16.58
C LYS A 400 -17.91 6.08 18.09
N LYS A 401 -18.79 5.22 18.62
CA LYS A 401 -19.04 5.11 20.06
C LYS A 401 -17.78 4.69 20.83
N SER A 402 -16.90 3.91 20.17
CA SER A 402 -15.61 3.48 20.71
C SER A 402 -14.48 4.50 20.51
N GLY A 403 -14.79 5.69 20.00
CA GLY A 403 -13.84 6.79 19.82
C GLY A 403 -12.99 6.74 18.57
N TYR A 404 -13.36 5.92 17.57
CA TYR A 404 -12.77 5.95 16.23
C TYR A 404 -13.43 7.01 15.35
N ASN A 405 -12.73 7.42 14.30
CA ASN A 405 -13.22 8.38 13.29
C ASN A 405 -13.42 7.69 11.91
N PRO A 406 -14.36 6.74 11.75
CA PRO A 406 -14.59 6.09 10.48
C PRO A 406 -15.22 7.03 9.45
N PHE A 407 -15.04 6.71 8.17
CA PHE A 407 -15.81 7.33 7.10
C PHE A 407 -17.32 7.18 7.33
N GLU A 408 -18.06 8.27 7.07
CA GLU A 408 -19.51 8.35 7.28
C GLU A 408 -20.29 7.64 6.16
N LEU A 409 -20.26 6.30 6.19
CA LEU A 409 -20.79 5.44 5.13
C LEU A 409 -22.24 5.75 4.75
N LYS A 410 -23.08 6.21 5.69
CA LYS A 410 -24.49 6.57 5.39
C LYS A 410 -24.62 7.78 4.46
N ASN A 411 -23.55 8.57 4.31
CA ASN A 411 -23.49 9.75 3.46
C ASN A 411 -22.71 9.47 2.16
N GLU A 412 -22.40 8.21 1.86
CA GLU A 412 -21.68 7.83 0.65
C GLU A 412 -22.41 8.36 -0.60
N ILE A 413 -21.68 9.09 -1.45
CA ILE A 413 -22.17 9.61 -2.73
C ILE A 413 -22.12 8.50 -3.78
N GLY A 414 -21.10 7.65 -3.69
CA GLY A 414 -20.87 6.55 -4.60
C GLY A 414 -20.28 6.98 -5.95
N ASN A 415 -20.64 6.27 -7.01
CA ASN A 415 -20.12 6.54 -8.35
C ASN A 415 -20.48 7.96 -8.83
N ARG A 416 -19.59 8.53 -9.65
CA ARG A 416 -19.82 9.87 -10.21
C ARG A 416 -21.16 9.89 -10.98
N PRO A 417 -22.06 10.85 -10.66
CA PRO A 417 -23.35 10.93 -11.32
C PRO A 417 -23.23 11.00 -12.85
N GLY A 418 -23.93 10.12 -13.53
CA GLY A 418 -23.93 10.03 -14.99
C GLY A 418 -22.72 9.31 -15.62
N ALA A 419 -21.77 8.81 -14.82
CA ALA A 419 -20.64 8.03 -15.34
C ALA A 419 -21.01 6.56 -15.63
N ASP A 420 -22.10 6.08 -15.09
CA ASP A 420 -22.62 4.71 -15.23
C ASP A 420 -23.61 4.53 -16.40
N LYS A 421 -23.99 5.62 -17.06
CA LYS A 421 -24.97 5.62 -18.14
C LYS A 421 -24.44 6.38 -19.35
N PRO A 422 -24.66 5.87 -20.58
CA PRO A 422 -24.36 6.63 -21.78
C PRO A 422 -25.15 7.96 -21.81
N VAL A 423 -24.48 9.01 -22.28
CA VAL A 423 -25.08 10.34 -22.50
C VAL A 423 -25.34 10.51 -23.97
N GLU A 424 -26.61 10.78 -24.31
CA GLU A 424 -27.01 11.11 -25.69
C GLU A 424 -26.73 12.60 -25.96
N HIS A 425 -25.97 12.88 -27.01
CA HIS A 425 -25.69 14.22 -27.48
C HIS A 425 -25.40 14.26 -28.99
N LEU A 426 -25.49 15.42 -29.61
CA LEU A 426 -25.36 15.58 -31.07
C LEU A 426 -23.99 15.17 -31.62
N ALA A 427 -22.95 15.15 -30.77
CA ALA A 427 -21.61 14.80 -31.18
C ALA A 427 -21.30 13.31 -31.04
N VAL A 428 -22.21 12.44 -30.53
CA VAL A 428 -21.94 11.00 -30.38
C VAL A 428 -21.51 10.37 -31.71
N GLY A 429 -20.33 9.74 -31.70
CA GLY A 429 -19.76 9.06 -32.87
C GLY A 429 -19.29 9.98 -34.00
N LYS A 430 -19.22 11.28 -33.78
CA LYS A 430 -18.74 12.23 -34.78
C LYS A 430 -17.22 12.26 -34.87
N LYS A 431 -16.71 12.77 -35.98
CA LYS A 431 -15.28 12.90 -36.21
C LYS A 431 -14.67 13.95 -35.28
N VAL A 432 -13.61 13.56 -34.56
CA VAL A 432 -12.77 14.43 -33.75
C VAL A 432 -11.45 14.66 -34.46
N THR A 433 -10.96 15.89 -34.47
CA THR A 433 -9.65 16.25 -35.02
C THR A 433 -8.90 17.06 -33.96
N TYR A 434 -7.67 16.65 -33.69
CA TYR A 434 -6.76 17.32 -32.76
C TYR A 434 -5.79 18.22 -33.54
N GLY A 435 -5.60 19.45 -33.08
CA GLY A 435 -4.59 20.36 -33.65
C GLY A 435 -3.17 19.83 -33.48
N LEU A 436 -2.22 20.41 -34.23
CA LEU A 436 -0.86 19.88 -34.40
C LEU A 436 -0.10 19.56 -33.12
N ASP A 437 -0.37 20.21 -31.97
CA ASP A 437 0.29 19.92 -30.69
C ASP A 437 -0.72 19.57 -29.58
N ALA A 438 -1.93 19.18 -29.97
CA ALA A 438 -3.05 19.03 -29.03
C ALA A 438 -3.53 17.59 -28.86
N ALA A 439 -2.84 16.59 -29.44
CA ALA A 439 -3.20 15.19 -29.25
C ALA A 439 -3.03 14.75 -27.78
N TYR A 440 -3.92 13.88 -27.34
CA TYR A 440 -3.81 13.23 -26.03
C TYR A 440 -2.54 12.39 -25.90
N TYR A 441 -2.11 12.18 -24.65
CA TYR A 441 -0.97 11.27 -24.37
C TYR A 441 -1.39 9.81 -24.61
N PRO A 442 -0.61 9.01 -25.35
CA PRO A 442 -0.99 7.63 -25.71
C PRO A 442 -1.35 6.72 -24.53
N GLY A 443 -0.70 6.92 -23.38
CA GLY A 443 -1.02 6.19 -22.13
C GLY A 443 -2.36 6.55 -21.51
N TYR A 444 -2.96 7.68 -21.90
CA TYR A 444 -4.26 8.16 -21.44
C TYR A 444 -5.20 8.45 -22.61
N ALA A 445 -5.39 7.46 -23.45
CA ALA A 445 -6.16 7.61 -24.70
C ALA A 445 -7.69 7.42 -24.51
N ALA A 446 -8.14 6.83 -23.40
CA ALA A 446 -9.55 6.57 -23.09
C ALA A 446 -10.36 5.86 -24.19
N GLY A 447 -9.76 5.09 -25.05
CA GLY A 447 -10.43 4.44 -26.20
C GLY A 447 -10.08 5.07 -27.56
N GLY A 448 -9.24 6.11 -27.58
CA GLY A 448 -8.70 6.69 -28.80
C GLY A 448 -9.43 7.94 -29.29
N ASP A 449 -9.34 8.22 -30.58
CA ASP A 449 -9.73 9.50 -31.18
C ASP A 449 -11.20 9.89 -30.98
N THR A 450 -12.08 8.93 -30.76
CA THR A 450 -13.51 9.17 -30.58
C THR A 450 -13.94 9.24 -29.11
N ALA A 451 -13.03 9.08 -28.16
CA ALA A 451 -13.38 9.01 -26.74
C ALA A 451 -14.06 10.25 -26.21
N LEU A 452 -13.78 11.44 -26.76
CA LEU A 452 -14.47 12.69 -26.38
C LEU A 452 -15.93 12.76 -26.82
N VAL A 453 -16.36 11.88 -27.71
CA VAL A 453 -17.69 11.87 -28.31
C VAL A 453 -18.32 10.46 -28.33
N ASP A 454 -17.88 9.57 -27.47
CA ASP A 454 -18.42 8.20 -27.36
C ASP A 454 -19.69 8.11 -26.50
N GLY A 455 -20.07 9.20 -25.84
CA GLY A 455 -21.20 9.25 -24.93
C GLY A 455 -20.90 8.70 -23.53
N VAL A 456 -19.66 8.37 -23.24
CA VAL A 456 -19.24 7.83 -21.93
C VAL A 456 -18.57 8.91 -21.11
N ARG A 457 -19.07 9.18 -19.89
CA ARG A 457 -18.43 10.10 -18.94
C ARG A 457 -17.45 9.33 -18.05
N GLY A 458 -16.34 9.96 -17.74
CA GLY A 458 -15.38 9.41 -16.78
C GLY A 458 -15.91 9.42 -15.34
N GLY A 459 -15.42 8.50 -14.51
CA GLY A 459 -15.69 8.42 -13.08
C GLY A 459 -14.87 9.40 -12.26
N TRP A 460 -14.65 9.08 -10.99
CA TRP A 460 -13.87 9.91 -10.06
C TRP A 460 -12.35 9.82 -10.25
N THR A 461 -11.86 8.90 -11.07
CA THR A 461 -10.43 8.71 -11.34
C THR A 461 -10.16 8.53 -12.83
N TYR A 462 -9.00 9.01 -13.28
CA TYR A 462 -8.49 8.72 -14.62
C TYR A 462 -8.09 7.22 -14.81
N GLY A 463 -7.88 6.51 -13.71
CA GLY A 463 -7.60 5.06 -13.71
C GLY A 463 -8.74 4.22 -14.26
N ASP A 464 -9.96 4.74 -14.38
CA ASP A 464 -11.10 4.07 -15.01
C ASP A 464 -10.98 3.96 -16.55
N LYS A 465 -9.95 4.59 -17.13
CA LYS A 465 -9.64 4.62 -18.58
C LYS A 465 -10.72 5.27 -19.44
N ARG A 466 -11.50 6.18 -18.87
CA ARG A 466 -12.54 6.95 -19.57
C ARG A 466 -12.19 8.44 -19.77
N TRP A 467 -11.01 8.85 -19.30
CA TRP A 467 -10.52 10.21 -19.42
C TRP A 467 -9.35 10.28 -20.39
N GLN A 468 -9.42 11.21 -21.35
CA GLN A 468 -8.25 11.53 -22.16
C GLN A 468 -7.34 12.50 -21.42
N GLY A 469 -6.04 12.15 -21.33
CA GLY A 469 -5.03 12.99 -20.69
C GLY A 469 -4.22 13.80 -21.70
N PHE A 470 -4.10 15.10 -21.45
CA PHE A 470 -3.32 16.06 -22.25
C PHE A 470 -2.15 16.56 -21.40
N ILE A 471 -1.06 15.80 -21.37
CA ILE A 471 0.11 16.09 -20.55
C ILE A 471 1.04 17.08 -21.29
N ASP A 472 1.57 18.06 -20.56
CA ASP A 472 2.52 19.07 -21.05
C ASP A 472 2.03 19.90 -22.26
N LYS A 473 0.71 20.02 -22.41
CA LYS A 473 0.12 20.80 -23.48
C LYS A 473 -0.19 22.21 -23.03
N LYS A 474 0.27 23.19 -23.80
CA LYS A 474 -0.02 24.63 -23.55
C LYS A 474 -1.46 25.01 -23.85
N ARG A 475 -2.14 24.24 -24.71
CA ARG A 475 -3.52 24.43 -25.11
C ARG A 475 -4.14 23.12 -25.60
N MET A 476 -5.44 23.00 -25.49
CA MET A 476 -6.23 22.00 -26.19
C MET A 476 -6.86 22.65 -27.42
N ASP A 477 -6.69 22.01 -28.57
CA ASP A 477 -7.25 22.46 -29.86
C ASP A 477 -7.92 21.25 -30.48
N ILE A 478 -9.26 21.20 -30.31
CA ILE A 478 -10.07 20.04 -30.64
C ILE A 478 -11.24 20.52 -31.52
N THR A 479 -11.40 19.91 -32.67
CA THR A 479 -12.51 20.15 -33.58
C THR A 479 -13.40 18.93 -33.66
N ILE A 480 -14.69 19.10 -33.42
CA ILE A 480 -15.72 18.07 -33.57
C ILE A 480 -16.60 18.47 -34.78
N ASP A 481 -16.62 17.63 -35.81
CA ASP A 481 -17.39 17.89 -37.02
C ASP A 481 -18.78 17.24 -36.91
N LEU A 482 -19.82 18.08 -36.81
CA LEU A 482 -21.20 17.62 -36.76
C LEU A 482 -21.76 17.23 -38.13
N GLU A 483 -20.95 17.34 -39.23
CA GLU A 483 -21.28 16.96 -40.61
C GLU A 483 -22.38 17.77 -41.29
N LYS A 484 -23.08 18.61 -40.54
CA LYS A 484 -24.11 19.50 -41.04
C LYS A 484 -24.29 20.70 -40.14
N GLU A 485 -24.83 21.77 -40.69
CA GLU A 485 -25.25 22.91 -39.90
C GLU A 485 -26.33 22.49 -38.88
N THR A 486 -26.03 22.74 -37.59
CA THR A 486 -26.84 22.23 -36.47
C THR A 486 -27.02 23.32 -35.44
N GLU A 487 -28.25 23.55 -35.02
CA GLU A 487 -28.56 24.47 -33.92
C GLU A 487 -28.08 23.87 -32.60
N LEU A 488 -27.30 24.65 -31.86
CA LEU A 488 -26.75 24.23 -30.55
C LEU A 488 -27.37 25.10 -29.46
N HIS A 489 -27.97 24.44 -28.47
CA HIS A 489 -28.51 25.12 -27.28
C HIS A 489 -27.56 25.04 -26.08
N PHE A 490 -26.67 24.04 -26.05
CA PHE A 490 -25.71 23.80 -24.97
C PHE A 490 -24.45 23.13 -25.50
N ILE A 491 -23.32 23.59 -25.00
CA ILE A 491 -22.01 22.95 -25.21
C ILE A 491 -21.42 22.68 -23.81
N GLY A 492 -21.08 21.46 -23.53
CA GLY A 492 -20.47 21.04 -22.26
C GLY A 492 -19.28 20.16 -22.48
N ALA A 493 -18.34 20.23 -21.57
CA ALA A 493 -17.21 19.30 -21.46
C ALA A 493 -16.91 19.02 -19.99
N ASP A 494 -16.56 17.78 -19.68
CA ASP A 494 -16.09 17.41 -18.38
C ASP A 494 -14.57 17.55 -18.31
N PHE A 495 -14.08 18.11 -17.21
CA PHE A 495 -12.66 18.19 -16.91
C PHE A 495 -12.39 17.52 -15.58
N MET A 496 -11.30 16.78 -15.50
CA MET A 496 -10.78 16.25 -14.25
C MET A 496 -9.54 17.05 -13.86
N GLN A 497 -9.57 17.61 -12.68
CA GLN A 497 -8.37 18.19 -12.08
C GLN A 497 -7.60 17.06 -11.38
N VAL A 498 -6.36 16.87 -11.79
CA VAL A 498 -5.42 15.98 -11.09
C VAL A 498 -4.39 16.88 -10.43
N CYS A 499 -4.39 16.92 -9.10
CA CYS A 499 -3.34 17.58 -8.35
C CYS A 499 -2.16 16.59 -8.33
N GLY A 500 -1.09 16.94 -9.02
CA GLY A 500 0.17 16.22 -8.89
C GLY A 500 0.80 16.45 -7.51
N PRO A 501 1.80 15.63 -7.14
CA PRO A 501 2.56 15.81 -5.91
C PRO A 501 3.25 17.16 -5.87
#